data_3976e7045f69fe63ebc97a22cca217ad
#
_entry.id   3976e7045f69fe63ebc97a22cca217ad
#
_cell.length_a   1.000
_cell.length_b   1.000
_cell.length_c   1.000
_cell.angle_alpha   90.00
_cell.angle_beta   90.00
_cell.angle_gamma   90.00
#
_symmetry.space_group_name_H-M   'P 1'
#
loop_
_entity.id
_entity.type
_entity.pdbx_description
1 polymer ?
#
loop_
_entity_poly.entity_id
_entity_poly.type
_entity_poly.pdbx_seq_one_letter_code
_entity_poly.pdbx_strand_id
1 'polypeptide(L)'
;YVSEHPLDEHIVAISVLDRNDGPIVVAVVDTLNTTVKEDYTGTLKYTKAQIKSWFEDPEGDALYYSAENPDGKLNISWTTGGYMNIKVAKDSCGKAIVNVIATDSIEGTKPAVLSFVIDITPVNDLPKVLHRDTIVVEASGWQQEIELDSLFSDVDGDTLTYVVTSSNNSLIVEIENSILLVRPKNESIDLAAGIYRIRVGAIDAADTTVATIVFDVGGTTGFEKSLVNAQKSWKHSLQNAKGSVKLLDLTGRVLFSKNAPVLENEISDLIDNSCKPMILKTNLGVWKLAPKF
;
A
#
# COMPACT_ATOMS: atom_id res chain seq x y z
N TYR A 1 -57.16 66.90 -50.38
CA TYR A 1 -56.23 65.88 -50.87
C TYR A 1 -55.42 65.35 -49.68
N VAL A 2 -55.75 64.11 -49.26
CA VAL A 2 -54.97 63.40 -48.27
C VAL A 2 -54.03 62.53 -49.09
N SER A 3 -52.75 62.85 -49.04
CA SER A 3 -51.67 62.02 -49.59
C SER A 3 -51.51 60.81 -48.67
N GLU A 4 -52.03 59.67 -49.12
CA GLU A 4 -51.68 58.40 -48.53
C GLU A 4 -50.24 58.07 -48.95
N HIS A 5 -49.32 58.22 -48.05
CA HIS A 5 -47.99 57.61 -48.22
C HIS A 5 -48.11 56.12 -47.87
N PRO A 6 -47.84 55.23 -48.80
CA PRO A 6 -47.78 53.81 -48.46
C PRO A 6 -46.66 53.62 -47.37
N LEU A 7 -47.08 53.01 -46.30
CA LEU A 7 -46.08 52.57 -45.28
C LEU A 7 -45.13 51.59 -45.95
N ASP A 8 -43.86 51.99 -46.06
CA ASP A 8 -42.82 51.07 -46.49
C ASP A 8 -42.72 49.97 -45.45
N GLU A 9 -43.30 48.83 -45.73
CA GLU A 9 -43.10 47.61 -44.93
C GLU A 9 -41.71 47.05 -45.18
N HIS A 10 -40.83 47.31 -44.24
CA HIS A 10 -39.52 46.65 -44.23
C HIS A 10 -39.64 45.28 -43.56
N ILE A 11 -39.65 44.24 -44.36
CA ILE A 11 -39.58 42.86 -43.84
C ILE A 11 -38.13 42.62 -43.42
N VAL A 12 -37.89 42.53 -42.12
CA VAL A 12 -36.59 42.06 -41.57
C VAL A 12 -36.66 40.55 -41.43
N ALA A 13 -35.94 39.82 -42.26
CA ALA A 13 -35.77 38.40 -42.11
C ALA A 13 -34.68 38.15 -41.03
N ILE A 14 -35.10 37.63 -39.90
CA ILE A 14 -34.20 37.18 -38.85
C ILE A 14 -33.98 35.68 -39.08
N SER A 15 -32.72 35.29 -39.40
CA SER A 15 -32.32 33.88 -39.41
C SER A 15 -31.75 33.55 -38.04
N VAL A 16 -32.45 32.69 -37.33
CA VAL A 16 -31.90 32.06 -36.10
C VAL A 16 -31.13 30.85 -36.55
N LEU A 17 -29.81 30.91 -36.38
CA LEU A 17 -28.96 29.74 -36.57
C LEU A 17 -29.06 28.86 -35.32
N ASP A 18 -29.47 27.64 -35.56
CA ASP A 18 -29.45 26.63 -34.52
C ASP A 18 -27.98 26.36 -34.11
N ARG A 19 -27.77 26.30 -32.81
CA ARG A 19 -26.46 26.00 -32.23
C ARG A 19 -26.58 24.69 -31.51
N ASN A 20 -25.67 23.75 -31.82
CA ASN A 20 -25.64 22.48 -31.13
C ASN A 20 -25.49 22.65 -29.61
N ASP A 21 -26.42 22.08 -28.89
CA ASP A 21 -26.38 21.98 -27.42
C ASP A 21 -25.70 20.68 -27.03
N GLY A 22 -25.05 20.66 -25.88
CA GLY A 22 -24.45 19.43 -25.38
C GLY A 22 -25.45 18.52 -24.68
N PRO A 23 -25.08 17.26 -24.42
CA PRO A 23 -25.96 16.30 -23.76
C PRO A 23 -26.40 16.75 -22.37
N ILE A 24 -27.59 16.30 -21.97
CA ILE A 24 -28.16 16.54 -20.64
C ILE A 24 -28.37 15.23 -19.89
N VAL A 25 -28.33 15.31 -18.54
CA VAL A 25 -28.67 14.19 -17.67
C VAL A 25 -30.17 14.12 -17.45
N VAL A 26 -30.76 12.96 -17.74
CA VAL A 26 -32.21 12.70 -17.53
C VAL A 26 -32.46 11.62 -16.46
N ALA A 27 -31.44 10.93 -16.01
CA ALA A 27 -31.52 9.90 -14.98
C ALA A 27 -31.90 10.48 -13.61
N VAL A 28 -32.65 9.71 -12.83
CA VAL A 28 -32.87 9.98 -11.40
C VAL A 28 -31.73 9.36 -10.60
N VAL A 29 -30.83 10.19 -10.09
CA VAL A 29 -29.58 9.79 -9.44
C VAL A 29 -29.81 8.82 -8.29
N ASP A 30 -30.81 9.05 -7.45
CA ASP A 30 -31.08 8.22 -6.26
C ASP A 30 -31.40 6.76 -6.60
N THR A 31 -31.87 6.48 -7.82
CA THR A 31 -32.13 5.11 -8.27
C THR A 31 -30.88 4.34 -8.66
N LEU A 32 -29.74 5.01 -8.82
CA LEU A 32 -28.46 4.44 -9.19
C LEU A 32 -27.56 4.16 -7.98
N ASN A 33 -27.83 4.83 -6.85
CA ASN A 33 -27.10 4.59 -5.62
C ASN A 33 -27.31 3.14 -5.17
N THR A 34 -26.24 2.49 -4.77
CA THR A 34 -26.27 1.08 -4.33
C THR A 34 -25.30 0.86 -3.20
N THR A 35 -25.50 -0.22 -2.46
CA THR A 35 -24.64 -0.64 -1.36
C THR A 35 -24.04 -2.00 -1.67
N VAL A 36 -22.75 -2.14 -1.44
CA VAL A 36 -22.01 -3.41 -1.55
C VAL A 36 -21.13 -3.59 -0.32
N LYS A 37 -20.70 -4.82 -0.05
CA LYS A 37 -19.71 -5.06 1.00
C LYS A 37 -18.31 -4.79 0.44
N GLU A 38 -17.39 -4.41 1.30
CA GLU A 38 -15.96 -4.55 1.06
C GLU A 38 -15.68 -6.01 0.66
N ASP A 39 -14.62 -6.27 -0.07
CA ASP A 39 -14.30 -7.60 -0.60
C ASP A 39 -15.36 -8.21 -1.54
N TYR A 40 -16.28 -7.40 -2.03
CA TYR A 40 -17.25 -7.86 -3.01
C TYR A 40 -16.53 -8.33 -4.29
N THR A 41 -16.49 -9.65 -4.49
CA THR A 41 -15.82 -10.27 -5.64
C THR A 41 -16.65 -10.18 -6.92
N GLY A 42 -17.92 -9.76 -6.82
CA GLY A 42 -18.81 -9.59 -7.97
C GLY A 42 -18.44 -8.39 -8.83
N THR A 43 -19.28 -8.14 -9.82
CA THR A 43 -19.14 -7.00 -10.71
C THR A 43 -20.51 -6.34 -10.87
N LEU A 44 -20.61 -5.07 -10.57
CA LEU A 44 -21.77 -4.27 -10.93
C LEU A 44 -21.68 -3.97 -12.43
N LYS A 45 -22.73 -4.34 -13.17
CA LYS A 45 -22.75 -4.22 -14.64
C LYS A 45 -23.88 -3.32 -15.08
N TYR A 46 -23.52 -2.34 -15.90
CA TYR A 46 -24.48 -1.48 -16.56
C TYR A 46 -24.38 -1.67 -18.07
N THR A 47 -25.51 -1.97 -18.70
CA THR A 47 -25.58 -2.20 -20.13
C THR A 47 -25.48 -0.89 -20.90
N LYS A 48 -25.07 -0.93 -22.16
CA LYS A 48 -25.07 0.22 -23.05
C LYS A 48 -26.46 0.90 -23.11
N ALA A 49 -27.54 0.11 -23.12
CA ALA A 49 -28.89 0.64 -23.16
C ALA A 49 -29.26 1.39 -21.86
N GLN A 50 -28.88 0.87 -20.70
CA GLN A 50 -29.06 1.57 -19.43
C GLN A 50 -28.30 2.89 -19.42
N ILE A 51 -27.00 2.88 -19.76
CA ILE A 51 -26.19 4.10 -19.78
C ILE A 51 -26.77 5.13 -20.75
N LYS A 52 -27.19 4.68 -21.94
CA LYS A 52 -27.85 5.56 -22.91
C LYS A 52 -29.13 6.20 -22.35
N SER A 53 -29.89 5.51 -21.54
CA SER A 53 -31.11 6.03 -20.94
C SER A 53 -30.89 7.07 -19.83
N TRP A 54 -29.66 7.29 -19.41
CA TRP A 54 -29.33 8.30 -18.41
C TRP A 54 -29.09 9.68 -18.97
N PHE A 55 -28.90 9.76 -20.30
CA PHE A 55 -28.58 10.98 -21.00
C PHE A 55 -29.48 11.17 -22.22
N GLU A 56 -29.72 12.41 -22.58
CA GLU A 56 -30.39 12.79 -23.80
C GLU A 56 -29.61 13.92 -24.47
N ASP A 57 -29.61 13.92 -25.78
CA ASP A 57 -29.10 15.01 -26.59
C ASP A 57 -30.26 15.75 -27.20
N PRO A 58 -30.34 17.08 -27.04
CA PRO A 58 -31.48 17.87 -27.55
C PRO A 58 -31.70 17.78 -29.07
N GLU A 59 -30.62 17.68 -29.84
CA GLU A 59 -30.63 17.53 -31.29
C GLU A 59 -30.67 16.07 -31.75
N GLY A 60 -30.46 15.11 -30.81
CA GLY A 60 -30.49 13.68 -31.07
C GLY A 60 -29.14 13.13 -31.57
N ASP A 61 -28.08 13.85 -31.33
CA ASP A 61 -26.75 13.46 -31.74
C ASP A 61 -26.24 12.18 -31.04
N ALA A 62 -25.25 11.58 -31.63
CA ALA A 62 -24.66 10.36 -31.11
C ALA A 62 -23.78 10.63 -29.86
N LEU A 63 -24.10 10.00 -28.74
CA LEU A 63 -23.40 10.18 -27.50
C LEU A 63 -22.30 9.10 -27.29
N TYR A 64 -21.16 9.55 -26.80
CA TYR A 64 -20.01 8.75 -26.37
C TYR A 64 -19.89 8.82 -24.86
N TYR A 65 -19.53 7.69 -24.23
CA TYR A 65 -19.56 7.56 -22.79
C TYR A 65 -18.18 7.18 -22.25
N SER A 66 -17.81 7.83 -21.15
CA SER A 66 -16.68 7.44 -20.31
C SER A 66 -17.13 7.44 -18.84
N ALA A 67 -16.32 6.88 -17.97
CA ALA A 67 -16.57 6.92 -16.53
C ALA A 67 -15.28 6.96 -15.76
N GLU A 68 -15.31 7.61 -14.60
CA GLU A 68 -14.20 7.74 -13.68
C GLU A 68 -14.63 7.53 -12.23
N ASN A 69 -13.70 7.15 -11.39
CA ASN A 69 -13.85 7.08 -9.95
C ASN A 69 -12.75 7.94 -9.33
N PRO A 70 -13.03 9.18 -8.93
CA PRO A 70 -12.01 10.13 -8.46
C PRO A 70 -11.38 9.75 -7.12
N ASP A 71 -12.06 8.96 -6.30
CA ASP A 71 -11.57 8.53 -4.98
C ASP A 71 -10.76 7.22 -5.01
N GLY A 72 -10.67 6.56 -6.16
CA GLY A 72 -9.84 5.36 -6.37
C GLY A 72 -10.38 4.08 -5.71
N LYS A 73 -11.55 4.11 -5.11
CA LYS A 73 -12.15 2.96 -4.41
C LYS A 73 -12.79 1.92 -5.33
N LEU A 74 -12.92 2.25 -6.60
CA LEU A 74 -13.56 1.41 -7.62
C LEU A 74 -12.66 1.25 -8.84
N ASN A 75 -12.69 0.06 -9.42
CA ASN A 75 -12.09 -0.23 -10.71
C ASN A 75 -13.19 -0.25 -11.78
N ILE A 76 -13.18 0.74 -12.66
CA ILE A 76 -14.15 0.87 -13.75
C ILE A 76 -13.51 0.39 -15.06
N SER A 77 -14.24 -0.42 -15.80
CA SER A 77 -13.79 -0.91 -17.11
C SER A 77 -14.94 -1.03 -18.10
N TRP A 78 -14.63 -0.89 -19.38
CA TRP A 78 -15.57 -1.00 -20.47
C TRP A 78 -15.29 -2.25 -21.31
N THR A 79 -16.36 -2.95 -21.70
CA THR A 79 -16.25 -4.07 -22.64
C THR A 79 -16.43 -3.59 -24.07
N THR A 80 -16.00 -4.42 -25.03
CA THR A 80 -16.24 -4.18 -26.48
C THR A 80 -17.73 -4.09 -26.84
N GLY A 81 -18.62 -4.69 -26.02
CA GLY A 81 -20.08 -4.58 -26.16
C GLY A 81 -20.68 -3.32 -25.55
N GLY A 82 -19.86 -2.42 -24.99
CA GLY A 82 -20.33 -1.15 -24.39
C GLY A 82 -20.95 -1.32 -23.00
N TYR A 83 -20.62 -2.40 -22.27
CA TYR A 83 -20.98 -2.56 -20.86
C TYR A 83 -19.95 -1.85 -19.98
N MET A 84 -20.42 -1.08 -19.02
CA MET A 84 -19.61 -0.57 -17.94
C MET A 84 -19.62 -1.58 -16.80
N ASN A 85 -18.45 -2.03 -16.41
CA ASN A 85 -18.21 -2.92 -15.29
C ASN A 85 -17.53 -2.15 -14.16
N ILE A 86 -18.06 -2.28 -12.95
CA ILE A 86 -17.51 -1.67 -11.75
C ILE A 86 -17.20 -2.77 -10.74
N LYS A 87 -15.98 -2.79 -10.24
CA LYS A 87 -15.54 -3.67 -9.15
C LYS A 87 -15.04 -2.82 -8.00
N VAL A 88 -15.30 -3.24 -6.78
CA VAL A 88 -14.70 -2.65 -5.59
C VAL A 88 -13.19 -2.88 -5.63
N ALA A 89 -12.42 -1.86 -5.34
CA ALA A 89 -10.98 -2.01 -5.15
C ALA A 89 -10.72 -2.73 -3.82
N LYS A 90 -9.65 -3.49 -3.78
CA LYS A 90 -9.30 -4.27 -2.60
C LYS A 90 -9.13 -3.38 -1.37
N ASP A 91 -9.59 -3.85 -0.23
CA ASP A 91 -9.48 -3.18 1.07
C ASP A 91 -10.03 -1.73 1.02
N SER A 92 -11.16 -1.51 0.32
CA SER A 92 -11.79 -0.20 0.14
C SER A 92 -13.17 -0.15 0.75
N CYS A 93 -13.42 0.80 1.65
CA CYS A 93 -14.69 1.00 2.32
C CYS A 93 -15.17 2.46 2.25
N GLY A 94 -16.43 2.67 2.65
CA GLY A 94 -17.09 3.96 2.64
C GLY A 94 -17.67 4.35 1.29
N LYS A 95 -18.06 5.61 1.13
CA LYS A 95 -18.70 6.10 -0.09
C LYS A 95 -17.70 6.22 -1.22
N ALA A 96 -18.05 5.67 -2.37
CA ALA A 96 -17.31 5.75 -3.62
C ALA A 96 -18.15 6.49 -4.67
N ILE A 97 -17.56 7.45 -5.36
CA ILE A 97 -18.24 8.27 -6.37
C ILE A 97 -17.94 7.71 -7.76
N VAL A 98 -18.99 7.51 -8.54
CA VAL A 98 -18.88 7.19 -9.97
C VAL A 98 -19.39 8.38 -10.78
N ASN A 99 -18.54 8.95 -11.60
CA ASN A 99 -18.89 9.96 -12.58
C ASN A 99 -18.99 9.29 -13.95
N VAL A 100 -20.17 9.27 -14.53
CA VAL A 100 -20.37 8.87 -15.93
C VAL A 100 -20.52 10.13 -16.76
N ILE A 101 -19.71 10.21 -17.81
CA ILE A 101 -19.58 11.39 -18.66
C ILE A 101 -20.11 11.03 -20.05
N ALA A 102 -21.03 11.86 -20.56
CA ALA A 102 -21.53 11.77 -21.93
C ALA A 102 -21.06 12.99 -22.73
N THR A 103 -20.66 12.77 -23.97
CA THR A 103 -20.30 13.83 -24.93
C THR A 103 -20.82 13.48 -26.32
N ASP A 104 -21.24 14.47 -27.06
CA ASP A 104 -21.59 14.40 -28.49
C ASP A 104 -20.35 14.50 -29.40
N SER A 105 -19.19 14.83 -28.82
CA SER A 105 -17.93 15.06 -29.56
C SER A 105 -17.96 16.24 -30.54
N ILE A 106 -18.90 17.18 -30.35
CA ILE A 106 -19.01 18.38 -31.19
C ILE A 106 -18.22 19.51 -30.50
N GLU A 107 -17.44 20.25 -31.29
CA GLU A 107 -16.60 21.33 -30.77
C GLU A 107 -17.48 22.46 -30.19
N GLY A 108 -17.19 22.88 -28.97
CA GLY A 108 -17.85 23.96 -28.27
C GLY A 108 -19.04 23.56 -27.41
N THR A 109 -19.41 22.28 -27.38
CA THR A 109 -20.38 21.73 -26.44
C THR A 109 -19.72 21.28 -25.14
N LYS A 110 -20.52 21.15 -24.06
CA LYS A 110 -20.06 20.70 -22.76
C LYS A 110 -20.54 19.27 -22.51
N PRO A 111 -19.68 18.40 -21.99
CA PRO A 111 -20.10 17.09 -21.54
C PRO A 111 -21.14 17.17 -20.42
N ALA A 112 -22.08 16.24 -20.39
CA ALA A 112 -22.93 15.99 -19.25
C ALA A 112 -22.24 15.01 -18.29
N VAL A 113 -22.32 15.26 -16.98
CA VAL A 113 -21.75 14.39 -15.95
C VAL A 113 -22.86 13.94 -15.02
N LEU A 114 -23.05 12.62 -14.95
CA LEU A 114 -23.92 11.97 -13.99
C LEU A 114 -23.06 11.37 -12.88
N SER A 115 -23.28 11.85 -11.65
CA SER A 115 -22.59 11.33 -10.47
C SER A 115 -23.53 10.52 -9.60
N PHE A 116 -23.14 9.30 -9.21
CA PHE A 116 -23.87 8.48 -8.24
C PHE A 116 -22.90 7.80 -7.26
N VAL A 117 -23.44 7.28 -6.17
CA VAL A 117 -22.66 6.74 -5.06
C VAL A 117 -22.84 5.23 -4.96
N ILE A 118 -21.73 4.54 -4.78
CA ILE A 118 -21.69 3.17 -4.30
C ILE A 118 -21.21 3.21 -2.85
N ASP A 119 -22.06 2.82 -1.92
CA ASP A 119 -21.73 2.76 -0.50
C ASP A 119 -21.11 1.39 -0.18
N ILE A 120 -19.84 1.39 0.12
CA ILE A 120 -19.07 0.17 0.40
C ILE A 120 -19.04 -0.01 1.91
N THR A 121 -19.80 -1.00 2.41
CA THR A 121 -19.84 -1.31 3.83
C THR A 121 -18.57 -2.05 4.25
N PRO A 122 -17.89 -1.62 5.32
CA PRO A 122 -16.67 -2.27 5.76
C PRO A 122 -16.93 -3.72 6.20
N VAL A 123 -15.93 -4.56 6.04
CA VAL A 123 -15.87 -5.95 6.51
C VAL A 123 -14.54 -6.10 7.22
N ASN A 124 -14.58 -6.56 8.48
CA ASN A 124 -13.36 -6.71 9.25
C ASN A 124 -12.34 -7.62 8.54
N ASP A 125 -11.14 -7.14 8.36
CA ASP A 125 -9.97 -7.87 7.89
C ASP A 125 -9.15 -8.39 9.07
N LEU A 126 -8.55 -9.55 8.91
CA LEU A 126 -7.62 -10.11 9.89
C LEU A 126 -6.35 -9.26 10.03
N PRO A 127 -5.83 -9.08 11.25
CA PRO A 127 -4.50 -8.48 11.42
C PRO A 127 -3.45 -9.20 10.57
N LYS A 128 -2.54 -8.46 9.98
CA LYS A 128 -1.46 -8.96 9.09
C LYS A 128 -0.13 -8.95 9.81
N VAL A 129 0.66 -10.02 9.64
CA VAL A 129 2.07 -10.07 10.10
C VAL A 129 2.93 -9.40 9.04
N LEU A 130 3.63 -8.33 9.41
CA LEU A 130 4.51 -7.56 8.52
C LEU A 130 5.90 -8.20 8.39
N HIS A 131 6.44 -8.71 9.50
CA HIS A 131 7.79 -9.26 9.57
C HIS A 131 7.83 -10.59 10.31
N ARG A 132 8.80 -11.44 9.96
CA ARG A 132 9.07 -12.74 10.59
C ARG A 132 10.58 -12.92 10.70
N ASP A 133 11.18 -12.26 11.68
CA ASP A 133 12.62 -12.28 11.83
C ASP A 133 13.07 -13.30 12.88
N THR A 134 14.27 -13.84 12.69
CA THR A 134 14.95 -14.62 13.70
C THR A 134 15.90 -13.71 14.46
N ILE A 135 15.75 -13.65 15.78
CA ILE A 135 16.57 -12.84 16.67
C ILE A 135 17.66 -13.73 17.24
N VAL A 136 18.92 -13.40 16.96
CA VAL A 136 20.07 -14.12 17.49
C VAL A 136 20.50 -13.47 18.80
N VAL A 137 20.59 -14.28 19.86
CA VAL A 137 20.97 -13.84 21.21
C VAL A 137 22.06 -14.72 21.80
N GLU A 138 22.81 -14.21 22.78
CA GLU A 138 23.78 -14.98 23.55
C GLU A 138 23.08 -16.00 24.47
N ALA A 139 23.85 -16.89 25.11
CA ALA A 139 23.29 -17.92 25.99
C ALA A 139 22.68 -17.35 27.28
N SER A 140 23.21 -16.24 27.76
CA SER A 140 22.76 -15.60 29.01
C SER A 140 22.86 -14.07 28.96
N GLY A 141 22.29 -13.41 29.96
CA GLY A 141 22.43 -11.97 30.16
C GLY A 141 21.77 -11.08 29.09
N TRP A 142 20.83 -11.58 28.31
CA TRP A 142 20.14 -10.81 27.31
C TRP A 142 18.70 -10.49 27.71
N GLN A 143 18.23 -9.36 27.24
CA GLN A 143 16.83 -8.95 27.25
C GLN A 143 16.53 -8.38 25.87
N GLN A 144 15.39 -8.75 25.33
CA GLN A 144 14.90 -8.23 24.05
C GLN A 144 13.56 -7.56 24.25
N GLU A 145 13.43 -6.40 23.65
CA GLU A 145 12.19 -5.63 23.57
C GLU A 145 11.78 -5.56 22.10
N ILE A 146 10.55 -5.95 21.80
CA ILE A 146 10.03 -6.01 20.44
C ILE A 146 8.73 -5.21 20.41
N GLU A 147 8.71 -4.16 19.63
CA GLU A 147 7.52 -3.36 19.38
C GLU A 147 6.54 -4.16 18.51
N LEU A 148 5.43 -4.60 19.08
CA LEU A 148 4.44 -5.44 18.40
C LEU A 148 3.67 -4.65 17.34
N ASP A 149 3.46 -3.36 17.55
CA ASP A 149 2.83 -2.48 16.55
C ASP A 149 3.66 -2.35 15.26
N SER A 150 4.96 -2.64 15.32
CA SER A 150 5.81 -2.72 14.12
C SER A 150 5.79 -4.09 13.45
N LEU A 151 5.37 -5.13 14.18
CA LEU A 151 5.31 -6.51 13.71
C LEU A 151 3.99 -6.86 13.04
N PHE A 152 2.91 -6.19 13.45
CA PHE A 152 1.56 -6.40 12.92
C PHE A 152 1.00 -5.12 12.35
N SER A 153 0.03 -5.25 11.46
CA SER A 153 -0.81 -4.14 10.99
C SER A 153 -2.23 -4.64 10.77
N ASP A 154 -3.14 -3.71 10.84
CA ASP A 154 -4.53 -3.93 10.48
C ASP A 154 -4.90 -3.05 9.28
N VAL A 155 -5.70 -3.58 8.35
CA VAL A 155 -6.11 -2.87 7.14
C VAL A 155 -7.23 -1.87 7.43
N ASP A 156 -8.12 -2.24 8.34
CA ASP A 156 -9.23 -1.38 8.77
C ASP A 156 -8.75 -0.26 9.70
N GLY A 157 -7.50 -0.35 10.17
CA GLY A 157 -6.91 0.58 11.12
C GLY A 157 -7.38 0.34 12.55
N ASP A 158 -7.83 -0.87 12.85
CA ASP A 158 -8.27 -1.25 14.19
C ASP A 158 -7.11 -1.25 15.18
N THR A 159 -7.44 -0.91 16.43
CA THR A 159 -6.47 -0.98 17.52
C THR A 159 -6.24 -2.43 17.90
N LEU A 160 -5.00 -2.88 17.70
CA LEU A 160 -4.60 -4.24 18.03
C LEU A 160 -4.29 -4.40 19.51
N THR A 161 -4.71 -5.52 20.06
CA THR A 161 -4.29 -6.00 21.38
C THR A 161 -3.47 -7.26 21.22
N TYR A 162 -2.53 -7.52 22.16
CA TYR A 162 -1.55 -8.57 21.99
C TYR A 162 -1.60 -9.57 23.14
N VAL A 163 -1.37 -10.84 22.79
CA VAL A 163 -1.34 -11.94 23.76
C VAL A 163 -0.23 -12.93 23.43
N VAL A 164 0.48 -13.42 24.45
CA VAL A 164 1.38 -14.56 24.30
C VAL A 164 0.55 -15.83 24.27
N THR A 165 0.52 -16.51 23.12
CA THR A 165 -0.25 -17.76 22.94
C THR A 165 0.57 -19.01 23.24
N SER A 166 1.89 -18.92 23.14
CA SER A 166 2.82 -19.99 23.46
C SER A 166 4.23 -19.44 23.69
N SER A 167 4.90 -19.91 24.73
CA SER A 167 6.30 -19.57 25.05
C SER A 167 7.07 -20.79 25.54
N ASN A 168 8.38 -20.64 25.68
CA ASN A 168 9.24 -21.65 26.26
C ASN A 168 9.37 -21.43 27.77
N ASN A 169 9.30 -22.49 28.56
CA ASN A 169 9.37 -22.42 30.03
C ASN A 169 10.71 -21.88 30.59
N SER A 170 11.74 -21.82 29.75
CA SER A 170 13.05 -21.27 30.10
C SER A 170 13.13 -19.75 29.90
N LEU A 171 12.08 -19.14 29.34
CA LEU A 171 11.99 -17.71 29.08
C LEU A 171 10.92 -17.07 29.98
N ILE A 172 11.17 -15.84 30.37
CA ILE A 172 10.14 -14.90 30.84
C ILE A 172 9.71 -14.11 29.61
N VAL A 173 8.39 -14.06 29.41
CA VAL A 173 7.77 -13.40 28.29
C VAL A 173 6.60 -12.57 28.80
N GLU A 174 6.70 -11.27 28.65
CA GLU A 174 5.73 -10.30 29.16
C GLU A 174 5.36 -9.32 28.04
N ILE A 175 4.13 -8.82 28.03
CA ILE A 175 3.71 -7.75 27.13
C ILE A 175 3.25 -6.57 27.97
N GLU A 176 3.83 -5.43 27.72
CA GLU A 176 3.46 -4.16 28.33
C GLU A 176 3.47 -3.05 27.28
N ASN A 177 2.38 -2.30 27.16
CA ASN A 177 2.24 -1.17 26.21
C ASN A 177 2.66 -1.52 24.77
N SER A 178 2.15 -2.64 24.24
CA SER A 178 2.51 -3.18 22.89
C SER A 178 3.98 -3.58 22.73
N ILE A 179 4.75 -3.62 23.83
CA ILE A 179 6.14 -4.11 23.83
C ILE A 179 6.18 -5.53 24.36
N LEU A 180 6.70 -6.45 23.59
CA LEU A 180 7.02 -7.80 24.03
C LEU A 180 8.41 -7.81 24.65
N LEU A 181 8.48 -8.08 25.95
CA LEU A 181 9.70 -8.26 26.70
C LEU A 181 10.04 -9.76 26.79
N VAL A 182 11.24 -10.12 26.38
CA VAL A 182 11.72 -11.52 26.43
C VAL A 182 13.09 -11.57 27.08
N ARG A 183 13.26 -12.45 28.07
CA ARG A 183 14.54 -12.68 28.75
C ARG A 183 14.64 -14.10 29.30
N PRO A 184 15.84 -14.63 29.55
CA PRO A 184 16.03 -15.89 30.25
C PRO A 184 15.39 -15.85 31.64
N LYS A 185 14.74 -16.96 32.04
CA LYS A 185 14.12 -17.07 33.37
C LYS A 185 15.16 -17.05 34.50
N ASN A 186 16.37 -17.56 34.22
CA ASN A 186 17.48 -17.53 35.15
C ASN A 186 18.64 -16.82 34.47
N GLU A 187 18.93 -15.61 34.94
CA GLU A 187 20.03 -14.80 34.38
C GLU A 187 21.43 -15.34 34.69
N SER A 188 21.54 -16.22 35.70
CA SER A 188 22.81 -16.82 36.13
C SER A 188 23.10 -18.18 35.50
N ILE A 189 22.18 -18.72 34.71
CA ILE A 189 22.31 -20.00 34.05
C ILE A 189 22.17 -19.79 32.53
N ASP A 190 23.17 -20.25 31.79
CA ASP A 190 23.11 -20.21 30.34
C ASP A 190 21.95 -21.06 29.82
N LEU A 191 21.21 -20.50 28.91
CA LEU A 191 20.24 -21.27 28.11
C LEU A 191 20.99 -22.25 27.22
N ALA A 192 20.44 -23.45 27.04
CA ALA A 192 20.98 -24.38 26.06
C ALA A 192 20.94 -23.75 24.66
N ALA A 193 22.03 -23.92 23.91
CA ALA A 193 22.07 -23.46 22.52
C ALA A 193 20.93 -24.12 21.73
N GLY A 194 20.21 -23.34 20.95
CA GLY A 194 19.08 -23.84 20.17
C GLY A 194 18.05 -22.80 19.82
N ILE A 195 16.99 -23.26 19.19
CA ILE A 195 15.90 -22.42 18.68
C ILE A 195 14.76 -22.36 19.68
N TYR A 196 14.46 -21.19 20.16
CA TYR A 196 13.33 -20.87 21.04
C TYR A 196 12.27 -20.13 20.26
N ARG A 197 11.02 -20.57 20.38
CA ARG A 197 9.90 -19.98 19.65
C ARG A 197 8.87 -19.40 20.63
N ILE A 198 8.44 -18.19 20.35
CA ILE A 198 7.37 -17.50 21.06
C ILE A 198 6.28 -17.22 20.03
N ARG A 199 5.03 -17.55 20.37
CA ARG A 199 3.89 -17.24 19.55
C ARG A 199 3.12 -16.11 20.19
N VAL A 200 2.92 -15.03 19.42
CA VAL A 200 2.17 -13.84 19.83
C VAL A 200 0.97 -13.72 18.92
N GLY A 201 -0.21 -13.56 19.52
CA GLY A 201 -1.45 -13.23 18.82
C GLY A 201 -1.66 -11.74 18.82
N ALA A 202 -1.98 -11.17 17.68
CA ALA A 202 -2.57 -9.85 17.54
C ALA A 202 -4.07 -10.02 17.33
N ILE A 203 -4.85 -9.32 18.13
CA ILE A 203 -6.30 -9.41 18.21
C ILE A 203 -6.87 -8.04 17.87
N ASP A 204 -7.75 -7.99 16.89
CA ASP A 204 -8.64 -6.88 16.60
C ASP A 204 -9.99 -7.06 17.33
N ALA A 205 -11.03 -6.37 16.90
CA ALA A 205 -12.35 -6.47 17.51
C ALA A 205 -13.04 -7.83 17.31
N ALA A 206 -12.66 -8.62 16.30
CA ALA A 206 -13.35 -9.84 15.88
C ALA A 206 -12.45 -11.07 15.76
N ASP A 207 -11.20 -10.89 15.35
CA ASP A 207 -10.33 -11.97 14.87
C ASP A 207 -8.93 -11.93 15.53
N THR A 208 -8.14 -12.98 15.28
CA THR A 208 -6.78 -13.12 15.82
C THR A 208 -5.82 -13.67 14.78
N THR A 209 -4.73 -12.96 14.56
CA THR A 209 -3.60 -13.45 13.77
C THR A 209 -2.40 -13.76 14.66
N VAL A 210 -1.74 -14.90 14.43
CA VAL A 210 -0.59 -15.36 15.25
C VAL A 210 0.69 -15.28 14.46
N ALA A 211 1.68 -14.55 15.00
CA ALA A 211 3.07 -14.59 14.55
C ALA A 211 3.91 -15.51 15.44
N THR A 212 4.97 -16.06 14.86
CA THR A 212 6.01 -16.79 15.59
C THR A 212 7.29 -16.00 15.53
N ILE A 213 7.78 -15.60 16.71
CA ILE A 213 9.07 -14.95 16.90
C ILE A 213 10.06 -16.03 17.25
N VAL A 214 11.21 -16.05 16.58
CA VAL A 214 12.23 -17.06 16.73
C VAL A 214 13.46 -16.45 17.36
N PHE A 215 13.95 -17.06 18.45
CA PHE A 215 15.22 -16.74 19.08
C PHE A 215 16.21 -17.87 18.84
N ASP A 216 17.35 -17.56 18.27
CA ASP A 216 18.50 -18.49 18.15
C ASP A 216 19.51 -18.19 19.26
N VAL A 217 19.48 -19.02 20.29
CA VAL A 217 20.32 -18.87 21.47
C VAL A 217 21.65 -19.60 21.26
N GLY A 218 22.74 -18.87 21.42
CA GLY A 218 24.10 -19.43 21.27
C GLY A 218 24.40 -19.95 19.87
N GLY A 219 23.72 -19.41 18.85
CA GLY A 219 23.75 -19.87 17.46
C GLY A 219 25.10 -20.36 16.98
N THR A 220 25.18 -21.64 16.62
CA THR A 220 26.41 -22.33 16.25
C THR A 220 26.90 -22.04 14.83
N THR A 221 26.09 -21.35 14.04
CA THR A 221 26.52 -20.95 12.70
C THR A 221 27.20 -19.59 12.78
N GLY A 222 28.51 -19.60 12.85
CA GLY A 222 29.38 -18.41 12.80
C GLY A 222 29.13 -17.51 11.57
N PHE A 223 28.12 -17.83 10.75
CA PHE A 223 27.66 -17.08 9.59
C PHE A 223 26.49 -16.13 9.91
N GLU A 224 25.63 -16.49 10.86
CA GLU A 224 24.41 -15.68 11.18
C GLU A 224 24.60 -14.70 12.34
N LYS A 225 25.53 -14.97 13.27
CA LYS A 225 25.97 -13.96 14.26
C LYS A 225 26.40 -12.63 13.62
N SER A 226 26.71 -12.66 12.33
CA SER A 226 27.18 -11.53 11.55
C SER A 226 26.08 -10.54 11.08
N LEU A 227 24.81 -10.94 10.95
CA LEU A 227 23.84 -10.12 10.22
C LEU A 227 23.06 -9.11 11.08
N VAL A 228 22.67 -9.44 12.30
CA VAL A 228 21.84 -8.55 13.14
C VAL A 228 22.71 -7.55 13.93
N ASN A 229 23.85 -7.98 14.45
CA ASN A 229 24.86 -7.03 14.97
C ASN A 229 25.58 -6.28 13.85
N ALA A 230 25.51 -6.73 12.61
CA ALA A 230 26.19 -6.13 11.47
C ALA A 230 25.64 -4.75 11.09
N GLN A 231 24.35 -4.51 11.18
CA GLN A 231 23.79 -3.21 10.79
C GLN A 231 24.15 -2.07 11.75
N LYS A 232 24.28 -2.33 13.05
CA LYS A 232 24.78 -1.32 14.01
C LYS A 232 26.33 -1.33 14.15
N SER A 233 26.96 -2.48 13.97
CA SER A 233 28.39 -2.70 14.22
C SER A 233 29.30 -2.31 13.06
N TRP A 234 28.90 -2.50 11.79
CA TRP A 234 29.78 -2.17 10.66
C TRP A 234 30.03 -0.65 10.54
N LYS A 235 29.01 0.18 10.80
CA LYS A 235 29.13 1.64 10.78
C LYS A 235 30.13 2.11 11.84
N HIS A 236 30.02 1.59 13.06
CA HIS A 236 30.97 1.87 14.15
C HIS A 236 32.37 1.39 13.81
N SER A 237 32.48 0.20 13.21
CA SER A 237 33.78 -0.35 12.79
C SER A 237 34.41 0.39 11.63
N LEU A 238 33.59 0.92 10.72
CA LEU A 238 34.05 1.78 9.63
C LEU A 238 34.64 3.09 10.14
N GLN A 239 33.97 3.73 11.12
CA GLN A 239 34.43 4.96 11.76
C GLN A 239 35.75 4.78 12.52
N ASN A 240 35.99 3.59 13.08
CA ASN A 240 37.18 3.26 13.89
C ASN A 240 38.21 2.41 13.13
N ALA A 241 37.98 2.14 11.86
CA ALA A 241 38.92 1.36 11.05
C ALA A 241 40.28 2.06 10.91
N LYS A 242 41.34 1.29 10.99
CA LYS A 242 42.73 1.70 10.68
C LYS A 242 43.24 0.80 9.57
N GLY A 243 43.83 1.37 8.54
CA GLY A 243 44.34 0.62 7.40
C GLY A 243 43.31 0.38 6.31
N SER A 244 43.40 -0.73 5.61
CA SER A 244 42.60 -0.99 4.41
C SER A 244 41.16 -1.39 4.75
N VAL A 245 40.19 -0.72 4.14
CA VAL A 245 38.75 -1.08 4.10
C VAL A 245 38.47 -1.63 2.70
N LYS A 246 37.82 -2.79 2.62
CA LYS A 246 37.46 -3.44 1.36
C LYS A 246 35.98 -3.84 1.36
N LEU A 247 35.29 -3.58 0.24
CA LEU A 247 33.99 -4.13 -0.06
C LEU A 247 34.15 -5.18 -1.16
N LEU A 248 33.60 -6.36 -0.93
CA LEU A 248 33.75 -7.50 -1.84
C LEU A 248 32.34 -8.05 -2.19
N ASP A 249 32.22 -8.68 -3.35
CA ASP A 249 31.07 -9.54 -3.63
C ASP A 249 31.19 -10.89 -2.92
N LEU A 250 30.15 -11.73 -3.01
CA LEU A 250 30.14 -13.05 -2.39
C LEU A 250 31.14 -14.03 -3.00
N THR A 251 31.73 -13.72 -4.15
CA THR A 251 32.80 -14.53 -4.77
C THR A 251 34.19 -14.14 -4.29
N GLY A 252 34.28 -13.07 -3.48
CA GLY A 252 35.54 -12.54 -2.97
C GLY A 252 36.20 -11.49 -3.88
N ARG A 253 35.53 -11.07 -4.97
CA ARG A 253 36.03 -10.01 -5.86
C ARG A 253 35.92 -8.67 -5.14
N VAL A 254 36.95 -7.87 -5.16
CA VAL A 254 37.01 -6.55 -4.55
C VAL A 254 36.22 -5.55 -5.44
N LEU A 255 35.18 -4.96 -4.88
CA LEU A 255 34.35 -3.94 -5.50
C LEU A 255 34.81 -2.52 -5.15
N PHE A 256 35.31 -2.36 -3.92
CA PHE A 256 35.83 -1.09 -3.40
C PHE A 256 37.00 -1.38 -2.46
N SER A 257 38.02 -0.54 -2.49
CA SER A 257 39.16 -0.64 -1.56
C SER A 257 39.74 0.77 -1.35
N LYS A 258 39.84 1.17 -0.07
CA LYS A 258 40.39 2.47 0.33
C LYS A 258 41.06 2.31 1.70
N ASN A 259 42.12 3.11 1.96
CA ASN A 259 42.64 3.24 3.31
C ASN A 259 41.76 4.14 4.16
N ALA A 260 41.58 3.80 5.42
CA ALA A 260 40.83 4.61 6.36
C ALA A 260 41.47 6.03 6.53
N PRO A 261 40.66 7.07 6.75
CA PRO A 261 39.23 7.02 7.03
C PRO A 261 38.38 6.83 5.77
N VAL A 262 37.28 6.07 5.91
CA VAL A 262 36.26 5.89 4.88
C VAL A 262 34.94 6.41 5.44
N LEU A 263 34.25 7.24 4.68
CA LEU A 263 32.96 7.79 5.09
C LEU A 263 31.83 6.76 4.90
N GLU A 264 30.84 6.79 5.78
CA GLU A 264 29.70 5.87 5.74
C GLU A 264 28.97 5.92 4.40
N ASN A 265 28.76 7.12 3.84
CA ASN A 265 28.09 7.32 2.56
C ASN A 265 28.83 6.66 1.39
N GLU A 266 30.17 6.61 1.41
CA GLU A 266 30.97 5.96 0.35
C GLU A 266 30.68 4.45 0.25
N ILE A 267 30.28 3.84 1.35
CA ILE A 267 29.91 2.40 1.41
C ILE A 267 28.39 2.22 1.23
N SER A 268 27.57 3.09 1.85
CA SER A 268 26.11 3.01 1.75
C SER A 268 25.64 3.15 0.31
N ASP A 269 26.18 4.09 -0.45
CA ASP A 269 25.81 4.30 -1.85
C ASP A 269 26.09 3.07 -2.73
N LEU A 270 27.18 2.34 -2.45
CA LEU A 270 27.53 1.11 -3.15
C LEU A 270 26.58 -0.04 -2.79
N ILE A 271 26.16 -0.11 -1.52
CA ILE A 271 25.22 -1.13 -1.02
C ILE A 271 23.82 -0.86 -1.56
N ASP A 272 23.34 0.38 -1.45
CA ASP A 272 21.99 0.77 -1.84
C ASP A 272 21.76 0.68 -3.37
N ASN A 273 22.84 0.81 -4.16
CA ASN A 273 22.81 0.61 -5.61
C ASN A 273 23.06 -0.85 -6.05
N SER A 274 23.26 -1.76 -5.11
CA SER A 274 23.51 -3.18 -5.41
C SER A 274 22.26 -4.02 -5.16
N CYS A 275 21.90 -4.85 -6.12
CA CYS A 275 20.86 -5.87 -5.95
C CYS A 275 21.39 -7.17 -5.29
N LYS A 276 22.64 -7.21 -4.86
CA LYS A 276 23.29 -8.42 -4.32
C LYS A 276 23.97 -8.15 -2.98
N PRO A 277 23.95 -9.11 -2.04
CA PRO A 277 24.70 -9.01 -0.79
C PRO A 277 26.19 -8.83 -1.02
N MET A 278 26.84 -8.05 -0.14
CA MET A 278 28.27 -7.76 -0.18
C MET A 278 28.95 -8.10 1.15
N ILE A 279 30.27 -8.15 1.12
CA ILE A 279 31.11 -8.39 2.29
C ILE A 279 31.97 -7.14 2.54
N LEU A 280 31.77 -6.48 3.68
CA LEU A 280 32.67 -5.43 4.16
C LEU A 280 33.78 -6.05 5.03
N LYS A 281 35.03 -5.77 4.70
CA LYS A 281 36.18 -6.22 5.42
C LYS A 281 37.05 -5.06 5.90
N THR A 282 37.30 -4.99 7.19
CA THR A 282 38.20 -4.03 7.83
C THR A 282 39.20 -4.75 8.76
N ASN A 283 40.12 -4.02 9.37
CA ASN A 283 40.96 -4.58 10.42
C ASN A 283 40.22 -4.94 11.72
N LEU A 284 38.98 -4.49 11.88
CA LEU A 284 38.16 -4.75 13.07
C LEU A 284 37.15 -5.88 12.86
N GLY A 285 36.99 -6.38 11.63
CA GLY A 285 36.10 -7.50 11.35
C GLY A 285 35.65 -7.62 9.90
N VAL A 286 34.74 -8.55 9.69
CA VAL A 286 34.12 -8.86 8.40
C VAL A 286 32.62 -8.88 8.59
N TRP A 287 31.87 -8.12 7.76
CA TRP A 287 30.43 -8.00 7.81
C TRP A 287 29.82 -8.34 6.46
N LYS A 288 28.75 -9.10 6.47
CA LYS A 288 27.91 -9.31 5.30
C LYS A 288 26.82 -8.24 5.30
N LEU A 289 26.73 -7.46 4.23
CA LEU A 289 25.80 -6.37 4.06
C LEU A 289 24.74 -6.80 3.05
N ALA A 290 23.47 -6.68 3.43
CA ALA A 290 22.35 -6.93 2.52
C ALA A 290 21.92 -5.62 1.83
N PRO A 291 21.51 -5.67 0.55
CA PRO A 291 20.91 -4.53 -0.11
C PRO A 291 19.61 -4.12 0.62
N LYS A 292 19.31 -2.84 0.63
CA LYS A 292 17.97 -2.37 1.01
C LYS A 292 17.05 -2.59 -0.20
N PHE A 293 15.95 -3.30 0.00
CA PHE A 293 14.87 -3.43 -0.96
C PHE A 293 13.81 -2.37 -0.71
#